data_76c8316f3db679091a6457907d185751
#
_entry.id   76c8316f3db679091a6457907d185751
#
_cell.length_a   1.000
_cell.length_b   1.000
_cell.length_c   1.000
_cell.angle_alpha   90.00
_cell.angle_beta   90.00
_cell.angle_gamma   90.00
#
_symmetry.space_group_name_H-M   'P 1'
#
loop_
_entity.id
_entity.type
_entity.pdbx_description
1 polymer ?
#
loop_
_entity_poly.entity_id
_entity_poly.type
_entity_poly.pdbx_seq_one_letter_code
_entity_poly.pdbx_strand_id
1 'polypeptide(L)'
;MEKETCTFSYCKRPEVTEVECDLLIMGGGMAGCGAAYEACRWANEKGLKVVMVDKAATDRSGAVAMGLSAINTYIGENKVEDYVKYVRNDLMGIIREDLVFDLGRHVDDSVQLFEEWGLPIWKKGDDGFSLDGFQAAEAGKKSLKDGGMPVRSGKWQIMINGESYKVIVAEAAKKALQTNREKTGMEQNHFERVFIVKAVKDTNGKNVAAAIGFSTRENKIYSFKAKAMICATAGAVNCFRPRSVGEGMGRTWYPVFSAGSGYAFGMQAGAELTLMENRFVPARFKDGYGPVGAWFLFFKAKATDSFGNDYCADKEYFDDAVARYGDYAKGLGTAIRNHLMMRAMKDGRGPILMQTPAAMKALGTAFKEKLGD
;
A
#
# COMPACT_ATOMS: atom_id res chain seq x y z
N MET A 1 -33.46 28.47 -40.53
CA MET A 1 -32.77 27.95 -39.30
C MET A 1 -31.34 27.82 -39.63
N GLU A 2 -30.54 28.84 -39.36
CA GLU A 2 -29.09 28.81 -39.47
C GLU A 2 -28.56 27.86 -38.38
N LYS A 3 -27.75 26.91 -38.81
CA LYS A 3 -27.02 26.06 -37.86
C LYS A 3 -25.96 26.93 -37.22
N GLU A 4 -26.17 27.28 -35.94
CA GLU A 4 -25.08 27.80 -35.11
C GLU A 4 -23.98 26.75 -35.07
N THR A 5 -22.91 26.97 -35.79
CA THR A 5 -21.68 26.25 -35.68
C THR A 5 -21.04 26.61 -34.35
N CYS A 6 -21.14 25.72 -33.38
CA CYS A 6 -20.42 25.83 -32.11
C CYS A 6 -18.93 25.87 -32.40
N THR A 7 -18.36 27.05 -32.49
CA THR A 7 -16.91 27.26 -32.57
C THR A 7 -16.35 27.00 -31.17
N PHE A 8 -15.85 25.80 -30.95
CA PHE A 8 -14.99 25.57 -29.79
C PHE A 8 -13.78 26.51 -29.91
N SER A 9 -13.66 27.46 -29.00
CA SER A 9 -12.40 28.19 -28.84
C SER A 9 -11.35 27.18 -28.42
N TYR A 10 -10.48 26.80 -29.34
CA TYR A 10 -9.39 25.90 -29.05
C TYR A 10 -8.61 26.45 -27.88
N CYS A 11 -8.46 25.63 -26.82
CA CYS A 11 -7.59 25.92 -25.71
C CYS A 11 -6.22 26.34 -26.26
N LYS A 12 -5.61 27.32 -25.67
CA LYS A 12 -4.21 27.70 -26.00
C LYS A 12 -3.36 26.43 -25.99
N ARG A 13 -2.42 26.33 -26.93
CA ARG A 13 -1.45 25.23 -26.91
C ARG A 13 -0.82 25.14 -25.54
N PRO A 14 -0.71 23.92 -24.94
CA PRO A 14 -0.07 23.79 -23.65
C PRO A 14 1.39 24.26 -23.71
N GLU A 15 1.84 24.87 -22.67
CA GLU A 15 3.26 25.14 -22.45
C GLU A 15 3.98 23.79 -22.28
N VAL A 16 5.15 23.64 -22.90
CA VAL A 16 5.98 22.45 -22.74
C VAL A 16 7.18 22.79 -21.88
N THR A 17 7.30 22.10 -20.76
CA THR A 17 8.42 22.23 -19.82
C THR A 17 9.29 20.98 -19.89
N GLU A 18 10.58 21.17 -20.22
CA GLU A 18 11.57 20.08 -20.16
C GLU A 18 12.29 20.08 -18.83
N VAL A 19 12.43 18.88 -18.23
CA VAL A 19 13.14 18.66 -16.97
C VAL A 19 14.18 17.58 -17.18
N GLU A 20 15.43 17.86 -16.89
CA GLU A 20 16.54 16.90 -16.99
C GLU A 20 16.99 16.46 -15.60
N CYS A 21 17.10 15.13 -15.42
CA CYS A 21 17.54 14.53 -14.17
C CYS A 21 18.36 13.24 -14.40
N ASP A 22 19.03 12.79 -13.38
CA ASP A 22 19.72 11.51 -13.40
C ASP A 22 18.77 10.38 -13.04
N LEU A 23 17.89 10.60 -12.06
CA LEU A 23 16.87 9.65 -11.63
C LEU A 23 15.49 10.32 -11.58
N LEU A 24 14.53 9.72 -12.28
CA LEU A 24 13.11 10.07 -12.18
C LEU A 24 12.36 9.01 -11.37
N ILE A 25 11.64 9.46 -10.35
CA ILE A 25 10.74 8.63 -9.54
C ILE A 25 9.30 9.02 -9.86
N MET A 26 8.55 8.08 -10.43
CA MET A 26 7.15 8.27 -10.79
C MET A 26 6.25 7.66 -9.73
N GLY A 27 5.48 8.49 -9.06
CA GLY A 27 4.59 8.14 -7.96
C GLY A 27 5.13 8.60 -6.62
N GLY A 28 4.36 9.45 -5.92
CA GLY A 28 4.65 9.96 -4.57
C GLY A 28 3.93 9.19 -3.47
N GLY A 29 3.61 7.91 -3.71
CA GLY A 29 3.12 6.99 -2.69
C GLY A 29 4.22 6.57 -1.70
N MET A 30 3.94 5.58 -0.85
CA MET A 30 4.93 5.09 0.12
C MET A 30 6.23 4.64 -0.57
N ALA A 31 6.12 3.81 -1.61
CA ALA A 31 7.28 3.30 -2.34
C ALA A 31 8.09 4.42 -3.02
N GLY A 32 7.40 5.39 -3.64
CA GLY A 32 8.07 6.53 -4.26
C GLY A 32 8.73 7.47 -3.25
N CYS A 33 8.10 7.70 -2.10
CA CYS A 33 8.70 8.49 -1.02
C CYS A 33 9.96 7.80 -0.44
N GLY A 34 9.89 6.48 -0.19
CA GLY A 34 11.04 5.70 0.24
C GLY A 34 12.17 5.71 -0.78
N ALA A 35 11.84 5.52 -2.06
CA ALA A 35 12.80 5.60 -3.15
C ALA A 35 13.46 6.98 -3.25
N ALA A 36 12.69 8.07 -3.08
CA ALA A 36 13.21 9.43 -3.12
C ALA A 36 14.15 9.71 -1.94
N TYR A 37 13.76 9.27 -0.74
CA TYR A 37 14.58 9.42 0.45
C TYR A 37 15.94 8.73 0.29
N GLU A 38 15.92 7.44 -0.07
CA GLU A 38 17.14 6.65 -0.21
C GLU A 38 17.99 7.10 -1.41
N ALA A 39 17.36 7.39 -2.55
CA ALA A 39 18.06 7.90 -3.73
C ALA A 39 18.77 9.23 -3.44
N CYS A 40 18.12 10.17 -2.75
CA CYS A 40 18.73 11.44 -2.40
C CYS A 40 19.92 11.29 -1.46
N ARG A 41 19.89 10.30 -0.55
CA ARG A 41 21.01 9.98 0.34
C ARG A 41 22.30 9.72 -0.46
N TRP A 42 22.22 8.86 -1.47
CA TRP A 42 23.38 8.52 -2.31
C TRP A 42 23.67 9.56 -3.40
N ALA A 43 22.63 10.15 -3.98
CA ALA A 43 22.77 11.14 -5.04
C ALA A 43 23.46 12.43 -4.56
N ASN A 44 23.19 12.83 -3.33
CA ASN A 44 23.76 14.04 -2.73
C ASN A 44 25.31 14.01 -2.61
N GLU A 45 25.87 12.82 -2.45
CA GLU A 45 27.34 12.65 -2.40
C GLU A 45 28.00 12.79 -3.78
N LYS A 46 27.22 12.52 -4.83
CA LYS A 46 27.69 12.48 -6.22
C LYS A 46 27.19 13.66 -7.07
N GLY A 47 26.46 14.58 -6.49
CA GLY A 47 25.86 15.71 -7.21
C GLY A 47 24.83 15.28 -8.27
N LEU A 48 24.16 14.14 -8.09
CA LEU A 48 23.18 13.62 -9.02
C LEU A 48 21.79 14.22 -8.75
N LYS A 49 21.05 14.51 -9.82
CA LYS A 49 19.73 15.13 -9.80
C LYS A 49 18.63 14.08 -9.66
N VAL A 50 17.89 14.12 -8.56
CA VAL A 50 16.72 13.26 -8.32
C VAL A 50 15.45 14.06 -8.46
N VAL A 51 14.52 13.57 -9.26
CA VAL A 51 13.19 14.17 -9.46
C VAL A 51 12.11 13.19 -9.07
N MET A 52 11.09 13.63 -8.32
CA MET A 52 9.90 12.88 -8.01
C MET A 52 8.66 13.55 -8.59
N VAL A 53 7.78 12.76 -9.23
CA VAL A 53 6.54 13.22 -9.87
C VAL A 53 5.35 12.42 -9.37
N ASP A 54 4.29 13.08 -8.94
CA ASP A 54 3.01 12.44 -8.58
C ASP A 54 1.81 13.12 -9.25
N LYS A 55 0.81 12.34 -9.63
CA LYS A 55 -0.43 12.86 -10.21
C LYS A 55 -1.35 13.55 -9.20
N ALA A 56 -1.08 13.38 -7.91
CA ALA A 56 -1.87 13.92 -6.82
C ALA A 56 -0.98 14.71 -5.84
N ALA A 57 -1.47 15.01 -4.65
CA ALA A 57 -0.67 15.59 -3.57
C ALA A 57 0.07 14.47 -2.83
N THR A 58 1.35 14.61 -2.68
CA THR A 58 2.21 13.60 -2.07
C THR A 58 1.82 13.29 -0.61
N ASP A 59 1.39 14.30 0.15
CA ASP A 59 1.04 14.14 1.56
C ASP A 59 -0.23 13.30 1.81
N ARG A 60 -1.16 13.32 0.88
CA ARG A 60 -2.53 12.83 1.11
C ARG A 60 -3.01 11.89 0.01
N SER A 61 -2.13 11.33 -0.80
CA SER A 61 -2.49 10.46 -1.90
C SER A 61 -1.97 9.03 -1.72
N GLY A 62 -2.58 8.13 -2.49
CA GLY A 62 -2.23 6.72 -2.49
C GLY A 62 -2.92 5.88 -1.42
N ALA A 63 -2.68 4.58 -1.46
CA ALA A 63 -3.35 3.61 -0.59
C ALA A 63 -3.02 3.83 0.90
N VAL A 64 -1.80 4.21 1.21
CA VAL A 64 -1.35 4.44 2.59
C VAL A 64 -2.06 5.63 3.23
N ALA A 65 -2.49 6.63 2.44
CA ALA A 65 -3.25 7.78 2.93
C ALA A 65 -4.70 7.43 3.32
N MET A 66 -5.15 6.21 3.03
CA MET A 66 -6.51 5.74 3.36
C MET A 66 -6.62 5.18 4.80
N GLY A 67 -5.57 5.30 5.60
CA GLY A 67 -5.48 4.79 6.96
C GLY A 67 -5.07 3.32 7.01
N LEU A 68 -3.85 3.05 7.41
CA LEU A 68 -3.34 1.71 7.68
C LEU A 68 -3.01 1.59 9.16
N SER A 69 -3.38 0.48 9.77
CA SER A 69 -3.12 0.23 11.19
C SER A 69 -2.00 -0.78 11.44
N ALA A 70 -1.43 -1.34 10.39
CA ALA A 70 -0.36 -2.33 10.49
C ALA A 70 0.62 -2.27 9.32
N ILE A 71 1.87 -2.60 9.58
CA ILE A 71 2.89 -2.86 8.57
C ILE A 71 3.16 -4.36 8.56
N ASN A 72 3.15 -4.98 7.38
CA ASN A 72 3.59 -6.35 7.20
C ASN A 72 5.12 -6.38 7.21
N THR A 73 5.69 -6.99 8.25
CA THR A 73 7.13 -7.03 8.49
C THR A 73 7.47 -8.08 9.54
N TYR A 74 8.77 -8.27 9.77
CA TYR A 74 9.27 -9.05 10.90
C TYR A 74 10.36 -8.26 11.64
N ILE A 75 10.51 -8.57 12.93
CA ILE A 75 11.55 -8.00 13.79
C ILE A 75 12.01 -9.10 14.75
N GLY A 76 13.29 -9.07 15.09
CA GLY A 76 13.89 -9.97 16.05
C GLY A 76 14.38 -11.27 15.42
N GLU A 77 14.07 -12.41 16.03
CA GLU A 77 14.66 -13.71 15.70
C GLU A 77 14.22 -14.33 14.35
N ASN A 78 13.22 -13.73 13.69
CA ASN A 78 12.78 -14.22 12.39
C ASN A 78 13.83 -13.93 11.32
N LYS A 79 13.93 -14.85 10.36
CA LYS A 79 14.81 -14.73 9.21
C LYS A 79 14.04 -14.39 7.95
N VAL A 80 14.72 -13.86 6.96
CA VAL A 80 14.13 -13.53 5.65
C VAL A 80 13.51 -14.76 4.98
N GLU A 81 14.12 -15.94 5.15
CA GLU A 81 13.61 -17.21 4.62
C GLU A 81 12.25 -17.58 5.24
N ASP A 82 12.05 -17.29 6.52
CA ASP A 82 10.75 -17.48 7.20
C ASP A 82 9.69 -16.55 6.62
N TYR A 83 10.08 -15.31 6.28
CA TYR A 83 9.21 -14.35 5.64
C TYR A 83 8.81 -14.80 4.23
N VAL A 84 9.75 -15.27 3.43
CA VAL A 84 9.50 -15.85 2.11
C VAL A 84 8.53 -17.03 2.22
N LYS A 85 8.78 -17.95 3.18
CA LYS A 85 7.89 -19.08 3.43
C LYS A 85 6.47 -18.66 3.81
N TYR A 86 6.35 -17.63 4.64
CA TYR A 86 5.06 -17.05 5.00
C TYR A 86 4.32 -16.51 3.76
N VAL A 87 4.98 -15.69 2.94
CA VAL A 87 4.38 -15.10 1.73
C VAL A 87 4.01 -16.19 0.73
N ARG A 88 4.86 -17.21 0.54
CA ARG A 88 4.56 -18.38 -0.30
C ARG A 88 3.27 -19.08 0.14
N ASN A 89 3.12 -19.30 1.42
CA ASN A 89 1.93 -19.99 1.95
C ASN A 89 0.67 -19.11 1.83
N ASP A 90 0.77 -17.81 2.10
CA ASP A 90 -0.37 -16.89 2.02
C ASP A 90 -0.85 -16.67 0.58
N LEU A 91 0.06 -16.64 -0.37
CA LEU A 91 -0.22 -16.53 -1.81
C LEU A 91 -0.32 -17.89 -2.53
N MET A 92 -0.38 -19.00 -1.78
CA MET A 92 -0.60 -20.35 -2.32
C MET A 92 0.41 -20.76 -3.40
N GLY A 93 1.66 -20.37 -3.25
CA GLY A 93 2.75 -20.69 -4.17
C GLY A 93 2.88 -19.75 -5.39
N ILE A 94 1.93 -18.86 -5.62
CA ILE A 94 2.00 -17.90 -6.73
C ILE A 94 2.86 -16.70 -6.30
N ILE A 95 4.17 -16.87 -6.36
CA ILE A 95 5.14 -15.90 -5.85
C ILE A 95 6.45 -15.96 -6.64
N ARG A 96 7.16 -14.84 -6.66
CA ARG A 96 8.57 -14.72 -7.04
C ARG A 96 9.38 -14.63 -5.75
N GLU A 97 9.88 -15.77 -5.31
CA GLU A 97 10.58 -15.89 -4.02
C GLU A 97 11.85 -15.06 -3.96
N ASP A 98 12.54 -14.93 -5.09
CA ASP A 98 13.70 -14.06 -5.24
C ASP A 98 13.38 -12.59 -4.94
N LEU A 99 12.27 -12.07 -5.50
CA LEU A 99 11.83 -10.69 -5.26
C LEU A 99 11.33 -10.50 -3.82
N VAL A 100 10.65 -11.49 -3.26
CA VAL A 100 10.20 -11.44 -1.87
C VAL A 100 11.37 -11.52 -0.90
N PHE A 101 12.40 -12.30 -1.23
CA PHE A 101 13.63 -12.35 -0.46
C PHE A 101 14.35 -10.99 -0.48
N ASP A 102 14.51 -10.39 -1.67
CA ASP A 102 15.15 -9.09 -1.81
C ASP A 102 14.39 -7.98 -1.05
N LEU A 103 13.07 -7.99 -1.10
CA LEU A 103 12.26 -7.09 -0.27
C LEU A 103 12.45 -7.39 1.22
N GLY A 104 12.33 -8.67 1.59
CA GLY A 104 12.32 -9.11 2.97
C GLY A 104 13.60 -8.75 3.74
N ARG A 105 14.76 -8.87 3.13
CA ARG A 105 16.05 -8.57 3.77
C ARG A 105 16.23 -7.09 4.16
N HIS A 106 15.39 -6.19 3.67
CA HIS A 106 15.43 -4.75 3.97
C HIS A 106 14.23 -4.26 4.78
N VAL A 107 13.32 -5.14 5.19
CA VAL A 107 12.09 -4.74 5.87
C VAL A 107 12.38 -4.21 7.27
N ASP A 108 13.33 -4.82 7.99
CA ASP A 108 13.71 -4.40 9.34
C ASP A 108 14.30 -2.99 9.35
N ASP A 109 15.26 -2.73 8.48
CA ASP A 109 15.87 -1.41 8.31
C ASP A 109 14.83 -0.35 7.97
N SER A 110 13.88 -0.67 7.09
CA SER A 110 12.81 0.24 6.69
C SER A 110 11.89 0.62 7.85
N VAL A 111 11.60 -0.32 8.74
CA VAL A 111 10.76 -0.06 9.92
C VAL A 111 11.49 0.85 10.92
N GLN A 112 12.79 0.69 11.08
CA GLN A 112 13.60 1.58 11.92
C GLN A 112 13.60 3.02 11.38
N LEU A 113 13.70 3.19 10.05
CA LEU A 113 13.58 4.51 9.41
C LEU A 113 12.23 5.17 9.69
N PHE A 114 11.13 4.43 9.69
CA PHE A 114 9.83 5.01 10.02
C PHE A 114 9.79 5.58 11.44
N GLU A 115 10.40 4.90 12.38
CA GLU A 115 10.51 5.41 13.75
C GLU A 115 11.38 6.67 13.83
N GLU A 116 12.51 6.70 13.10
CA GLU A 116 13.38 7.89 13.00
C GLU A 116 12.65 9.09 12.40
N TRP A 117 11.76 8.87 11.46
CA TRP A 117 10.93 9.94 10.88
C TRP A 117 9.80 10.39 11.80
N GLY A 118 9.63 9.75 12.97
CA GLY A 118 8.62 10.08 13.96
C GLY A 118 7.27 9.39 13.73
N LEU A 119 7.21 8.29 12.96
CA LEU A 119 6.00 7.50 12.87
C LEU A 119 5.74 6.80 14.21
N PRO A 120 4.58 7.01 14.84
CA PRO A 120 4.23 6.31 16.06
C PRO A 120 4.05 4.82 15.81
N ILE A 121 5.01 4.01 16.25
CA ILE A 121 4.93 2.55 16.29
C ILE A 121 4.45 2.17 17.68
N TRP A 122 3.38 1.39 17.76
CA TRP A 122 2.86 0.95 19.04
C TRP A 122 3.81 -0.07 19.66
N LYS A 123 4.30 0.22 20.84
CA LYS A 123 5.25 -0.62 21.57
C LYS A 123 4.62 -1.21 22.81
N LYS A 124 5.12 -2.37 23.23
CA LYS A 124 4.77 -2.97 24.51
C LYS A 124 5.45 -2.14 25.63
N GLY A 125 4.67 -1.71 26.61
CA GLY A 125 5.19 -1.20 27.88
C GLY A 125 5.68 -2.34 28.78
N ASP A 126 6.30 -2.01 29.90
CA ASP A 126 6.74 -2.97 30.91
C ASP A 126 5.56 -3.79 31.47
N ASP A 127 4.35 -3.28 31.40
CA ASP A 127 3.10 -3.90 31.85
C ASP A 127 2.36 -4.70 30.76
N GLY A 128 2.98 -4.91 29.61
CA GLY A 128 2.33 -5.50 28.45
C GLY A 128 1.53 -4.50 27.62
N PHE A 129 0.51 -4.97 26.88
CA PHE A 129 -0.34 -4.11 26.06
C PHE A 129 -1.14 -3.15 26.96
N SER A 130 -0.77 -1.87 26.96
CA SER A 130 -1.59 -0.82 27.55
C SER A 130 -2.74 -0.49 26.61
N LEU A 131 -3.95 -0.40 27.14
CA LEU A 131 -5.13 0.05 26.40
C LEU A 131 -5.06 1.53 26.02
N ASP A 132 -4.19 2.29 26.71
CA ASP A 132 -3.78 3.64 26.32
C ASP A 132 -2.94 3.67 25.05
N GLY A 133 -2.73 2.55 24.41
CA GLY A 133 -2.01 2.39 23.12
C GLY A 133 -2.54 3.24 21.96
N PHE A 134 -3.66 3.93 22.15
CA PHE A 134 -4.03 5.05 21.27
C PHE A 134 -3.11 6.27 21.44
N GLN A 135 -2.35 6.35 22.53
CA GLN A 135 -1.27 7.32 22.72
C GLN A 135 0.08 6.63 22.58
N ALA A 136 0.36 6.20 21.37
CA ALA A 136 1.55 5.41 21.01
C ALA A 136 2.90 6.05 21.41
N ALA A 137 2.93 7.35 21.63
CA ALA A 137 4.15 8.09 21.98
C ALA A 137 4.67 7.81 23.40
N GLU A 138 3.83 7.33 24.30
CA GLU A 138 4.22 7.10 25.71
C GLU A 138 4.41 5.63 26.07
N ALA A 139 3.89 4.71 25.29
CA ALA A 139 3.82 3.29 25.64
C ALA A 139 5.13 2.48 25.45
N GLY A 140 6.21 3.08 25.10
CA GLY A 140 7.49 2.40 25.00
C GLY A 140 8.63 3.39 24.96
N LYS A 141 9.35 3.49 26.04
CA LYS A 141 10.48 4.42 26.19
C LYS A 141 11.71 4.06 25.36
N LYS A 142 11.77 2.83 24.82
CA LYS A 142 12.90 2.36 24.00
C LYS A 142 12.55 2.40 22.53
N SER A 143 13.46 2.90 21.70
CA SER A 143 13.36 2.76 20.25
C SER A 143 13.48 1.30 19.83
N LEU A 144 13.06 0.96 18.60
CA LEU A 144 13.26 -0.38 18.05
C LEU A 144 14.75 -0.74 17.99
N LYS A 145 15.62 0.23 17.69
CA LYS A 145 17.08 0.09 17.71
C LYS A 145 17.61 -0.26 19.11
N ASP A 146 16.98 0.26 20.15
CA ASP A 146 17.37 0.06 21.56
C ASP A 146 16.65 -1.14 22.19
N GLY A 147 16.07 -2.01 21.38
CA GLY A 147 15.39 -3.21 21.84
C GLY A 147 13.93 -3.00 22.26
N GLY A 148 13.29 -1.91 21.83
CA GLY A 148 11.85 -1.71 22.00
C GLY A 148 11.06 -2.80 21.28
N MET A 149 10.03 -3.34 21.92
CA MET A 149 9.21 -4.41 21.34
C MET A 149 7.91 -3.83 20.76
N PRO A 150 7.67 -3.96 19.45
CA PRO A 150 6.44 -3.47 18.86
C PRO A 150 5.24 -4.31 19.26
N VAL A 151 4.07 -3.69 19.34
CA VAL A 151 2.80 -4.40 19.46
C VAL A 151 2.54 -5.10 18.11
N ARG A 152 2.19 -6.38 18.17
CA ARG A 152 1.94 -7.20 16.98
C ARG A 152 0.48 -7.63 16.94
N SER A 153 -0.11 -7.59 15.76
CA SER A 153 -1.41 -8.22 15.49
C SER A 153 -1.28 -9.68 15.02
N GLY A 154 -0.07 -10.15 14.86
CA GLY A 154 0.33 -11.50 14.47
C GLY A 154 1.84 -11.60 14.37
N LYS A 155 2.35 -12.71 13.83
CA LYS A 155 3.80 -12.92 13.69
C LYS A 155 4.45 -11.89 12.75
N TRP A 156 3.74 -11.49 11.69
CA TRP A 156 4.26 -10.73 10.55
C TRP A 156 3.70 -9.31 10.43
N GLN A 157 3.07 -8.81 11.47
CA GLN A 157 2.47 -7.47 11.44
C GLN A 157 2.76 -6.72 12.73
N ILE A 158 3.24 -5.50 12.59
CA ILE A 158 3.38 -4.54 13.69
C ILE A 158 2.31 -3.46 13.57
N MET A 159 1.87 -2.96 14.72
CA MET A 159 0.82 -1.95 14.79
C MET A 159 1.41 -0.55 14.73
N ILE A 160 0.78 0.32 13.95
CA ILE A 160 1.18 1.71 13.75
C ILE A 160 -0.03 2.65 13.82
N ASN A 161 0.23 3.93 14.01
CA ASN A 161 -0.78 4.96 13.78
C ASN A 161 -0.88 5.27 12.28
N GLY A 162 -1.88 4.66 11.63
CA GLY A 162 -2.08 4.78 10.18
C GLY A 162 -2.52 6.15 9.70
N GLU A 163 -3.11 6.97 10.54
CA GLU A 163 -3.61 8.30 10.21
C GLU A 163 -2.47 9.28 9.85
N SER A 164 -1.38 9.23 10.60
CA SER A 164 -0.20 10.08 10.38
C SER A 164 0.83 9.50 9.42
N TYR A 165 0.71 8.23 9.07
CA TYR A 165 1.73 7.49 8.34
C TYR A 165 2.14 8.17 7.03
N LYS A 166 1.17 8.46 6.16
CA LYS A 166 1.47 9.03 4.84
C LYS A 166 2.13 10.41 4.92
N VAL A 167 1.67 11.25 5.83
CA VAL A 167 2.21 12.61 6.01
C VAL A 167 3.67 12.57 6.45
N ILE A 168 3.97 11.73 7.44
CA ILE A 168 5.34 11.58 7.97
C ILE A 168 6.30 11.08 6.91
N VAL A 169 5.93 10.02 6.17
CA VAL A 169 6.75 9.46 5.09
C VAL A 169 6.94 10.48 3.96
N ALA A 170 5.90 11.22 3.61
CA ALA A 170 5.97 12.26 2.58
C ALA A 170 6.87 13.42 3.01
N GLU A 171 6.81 13.83 4.27
CA GLU A 171 7.67 14.89 4.80
C GLU A 171 9.16 14.50 4.76
N ALA A 172 9.49 13.28 5.15
CA ALA A 172 10.85 12.76 5.05
C ALA A 172 11.38 12.81 3.61
N ALA A 173 10.57 12.35 2.64
CA ALA A 173 10.92 12.40 1.22
C ALA A 173 11.08 13.84 0.70
N LYS A 174 10.17 14.74 1.06
CA LYS A 174 10.23 16.16 0.67
C LYS A 174 11.49 16.85 1.20
N LYS A 175 11.86 16.61 2.46
CA LYS A 175 13.10 17.13 3.05
C LYS A 175 14.34 16.63 2.31
N ALA A 176 14.37 15.33 1.97
CA ALA A 176 15.46 14.74 1.21
C ALA A 176 15.57 15.35 -0.20
N LEU A 177 14.45 15.50 -0.90
CA LEU A 177 14.39 16.13 -2.22
C LEU A 177 14.80 17.61 -2.15
N GLN A 178 14.37 18.35 -1.13
CA GLN A 178 14.79 19.74 -0.93
C GLN A 178 16.31 19.84 -0.79
N THR A 179 16.91 19.00 0.05
CA THR A 179 18.36 18.96 0.20
C THR A 179 19.07 18.65 -1.13
N ASN A 180 18.53 17.69 -1.91
CA ASN A 180 19.09 17.36 -3.22
C ASN A 180 18.97 18.54 -4.20
N ARG A 181 17.84 19.21 -4.22
CA ARG A 181 17.60 20.40 -5.03
C ARG A 181 18.63 21.50 -4.73
N GLU A 182 18.85 21.79 -3.47
CA GLU A 182 19.80 22.81 -3.03
C GLU A 182 21.23 22.47 -3.44
N LYS A 183 21.64 21.20 -3.28
CA LYS A 183 22.97 20.70 -3.64
C LYS A 183 23.22 20.67 -5.15
N THR A 184 22.21 20.40 -5.95
CA THR A 184 22.33 20.25 -7.40
C THR A 184 21.98 21.52 -8.17
N GLY A 185 21.49 22.57 -7.49
CA GLY A 185 21.07 23.82 -8.10
C GLY A 185 19.83 23.72 -9.00
N MET A 186 19.01 22.68 -8.82
CA MET A 186 17.76 22.54 -9.57
C MET A 186 16.76 23.59 -9.09
N GLU A 187 15.98 24.15 -10.01
CA GLU A 187 14.89 25.05 -9.68
C GLU A 187 13.75 24.30 -8.98
N GLN A 188 13.39 23.13 -9.52
CA GLN A 188 12.34 22.28 -9.00
C GLN A 188 12.69 20.79 -9.22
N ASN A 189 12.46 19.95 -8.23
CA ASN A 189 12.65 18.50 -8.33
C ASN A 189 11.52 17.66 -7.71
N HIS A 190 10.47 18.30 -7.23
CA HIS A 190 9.26 17.66 -6.75
C HIS A 190 8.05 18.25 -7.47
N PHE A 191 7.36 17.40 -8.25
CA PHE A 191 6.24 17.78 -9.09
C PHE A 191 4.99 17.06 -8.63
N GLU A 192 4.04 17.80 -8.12
CA GLU A 192 2.71 17.32 -7.77
C GLU A 192 1.70 17.67 -8.87
N ARG A 193 0.61 16.93 -8.94
CA ARG A 193 -0.46 17.16 -9.91
C ARG A 193 0.00 17.02 -11.37
N VAL A 194 1.02 16.20 -11.61
CA VAL A 194 1.51 15.87 -12.93
C VAL A 194 1.29 14.38 -13.21
N PHE A 195 0.47 14.10 -14.19
CA PHE A 195 0.13 12.74 -14.58
C PHE A 195 1.02 12.26 -15.71
N ILE A 196 1.89 11.30 -15.43
CA ILE A 196 2.75 10.65 -16.43
C ILE A 196 1.90 9.65 -17.22
N VAL A 197 1.95 9.78 -18.55
CA VAL A 197 1.11 9.00 -19.47
C VAL A 197 1.90 8.19 -20.50
N LYS A 198 3.18 8.51 -20.73
CA LYS A 198 3.96 7.87 -21.79
C LYS A 198 5.42 7.71 -21.41
N ALA A 199 5.97 6.51 -21.67
CA ALA A 199 7.39 6.25 -21.74
C ALA A 199 7.91 6.58 -23.15
N VAL A 200 9.05 7.25 -23.24
CA VAL A 200 9.74 7.53 -24.50
C VAL A 200 11.05 6.76 -24.50
N LYS A 201 11.26 5.93 -25.50
CA LYS A 201 12.50 5.18 -25.68
C LYS A 201 13.57 6.02 -26.37
N ASP A 202 14.80 5.64 -26.15
CA ASP A 202 15.94 6.19 -26.90
C ASP A 202 15.86 5.85 -28.40
N THR A 203 16.74 6.41 -29.18
CA THR A 203 16.80 6.21 -30.64
C THR A 203 17.01 4.75 -31.03
N ASN A 204 17.60 3.94 -30.15
CA ASN A 204 17.85 2.53 -30.35
C ASN A 204 16.65 1.65 -29.95
N GLY A 205 15.63 2.25 -29.33
CA GLY A 205 14.44 1.56 -28.84
C GLY A 205 14.66 0.61 -27.67
N LYS A 206 15.84 0.65 -27.04
CA LYS A 206 16.23 -0.27 -25.97
C LYS A 206 15.97 0.25 -24.56
N ASN A 207 16.24 1.55 -24.34
CA ASN A 207 16.14 2.14 -23.02
C ASN A 207 15.03 3.19 -22.97
N VAL A 208 14.46 3.41 -21.81
CA VAL A 208 13.56 4.54 -21.57
C VAL A 208 14.41 5.76 -21.32
N ALA A 209 14.26 6.79 -22.17
CA ALA A 209 15.04 8.03 -22.12
C ALA A 209 14.25 9.19 -21.54
N ALA A 210 12.93 9.17 -21.64
CA ALA A 210 12.07 10.20 -21.08
C ALA A 210 10.69 9.66 -20.68
N ALA A 211 10.02 10.43 -19.82
CA ALA A 211 8.62 10.26 -19.50
C ALA A 211 7.86 11.55 -19.82
N ILE A 212 6.69 11.42 -20.43
CA ILE A 212 5.83 12.56 -20.73
C ILE A 212 4.60 12.53 -19.85
N GLY A 213 4.29 13.69 -19.30
CA GLY A 213 3.11 13.90 -18.48
C GLY A 213 2.47 15.25 -18.73
N PHE A 214 1.31 15.45 -18.12
CA PHE A 214 0.61 16.72 -18.16
C PHE A 214 0.17 17.15 -16.76
N SER A 215 0.09 18.45 -16.54
CA SER A 215 -0.46 18.98 -15.30
C SER A 215 -1.97 18.76 -15.25
N THR A 216 -2.48 18.31 -14.10
CA THR A 216 -3.93 18.21 -13.84
C THR A 216 -4.54 19.53 -13.36
N ARG A 217 -3.74 20.61 -13.29
CA ARG A 217 -4.13 21.94 -12.78
C ARG A 217 -3.85 23.07 -13.76
N GLU A 218 -2.83 22.93 -14.57
CA GLU A 218 -2.34 23.95 -15.48
C GLU A 218 -2.34 23.45 -16.91
N ASN A 219 -2.35 24.33 -17.88
CA ASN A 219 -2.23 23.97 -19.31
C ASN A 219 -0.76 23.73 -19.68
N LYS A 220 -0.14 22.71 -19.04
CA LYS A 220 1.27 22.35 -19.21
C LYS A 220 1.48 20.89 -19.50
N ILE A 221 2.43 20.63 -20.37
CA ILE A 221 3.01 19.30 -20.64
C ILE A 221 4.44 19.29 -20.11
N TYR A 222 4.81 18.20 -19.47
CA TYR A 222 6.16 17.99 -18.98
C TYR A 222 6.84 16.87 -19.73
N SER A 223 8.11 17.08 -20.09
CA SER A 223 9.02 16.07 -20.61
C SER A 223 10.17 15.88 -19.64
N PHE A 224 10.15 14.78 -18.91
CA PHE A 224 11.19 14.41 -17.96
C PHE A 224 12.22 13.51 -18.66
N LYS A 225 13.38 14.07 -18.99
CA LYS A 225 14.53 13.33 -19.52
C LYS A 225 15.33 12.77 -18.36
N ALA A 226 15.52 11.46 -18.29
CA ALA A 226 16.21 10.82 -17.17
C ALA A 226 17.12 9.70 -17.64
N LYS A 227 18.24 9.50 -16.92
CA LYS A 227 19.17 8.39 -17.16
C LYS A 227 18.61 7.07 -16.62
N ALA A 228 17.87 7.14 -15.51
CA ALA A 228 17.19 5.99 -14.91
C ALA A 228 15.81 6.41 -14.38
N MET A 229 14.86 5.45 -14.31
CA MET A 229 13.50 5.69 -13.85
C MET A 229 13.04 4.60 -12.88
N ILE A 230 12.35 5.01 -11.82
CA ILE A 230 11.65 4.13 -10.89
C ILE A 230 10.15 4.36 -11.06
N CYS A 231 9.41 3.30 -11.39
CA CYS A 231 7.95 3.34 -11.47
C CYS A 231 7.34 2.84 -10.15
N ALA A 232 6.84 3.77 -9.34
CA ALA A 232 6.24 3.54 -8.02
C ALA A 232 4.78 3.99 -7.97
N THR A 233 4.03 3.81 -9.07
CA THR A 233 2.69 4.38 -9.28
C THR A 233 1.55 3.54 -8.74
N ALA A 234 1.82 2.65 -7.79
CA ALA A 234 0.88 1.70 -7.19
C ALA A 234 0.30 0.68 -8.18
N GLY A 235 -0.65 -0.12 -7.68
CA GLY A 235 -1.28 -1.19 -8.43
C GLY A 235 -2.52 -0.75 -9.22
N ALA A 236 -3.39 -1.74 -9.49
CA ALA A 236 -4.63 -1.56 -10.22
C ALA A 236 -5.81 -1.98 -9.34
N VAL A 237 -6.49 -1.01 -8.75
CA VAL A 237 -7.64 -1.24 -7.88
C VAL A 237 -8.95 -1.13 -8.66
N ASN A 238 -9.02 -0.21 -9.60
CA ASN A 238 -10.25 0.19 -10.27
C ASN A 238 -10.23 -0.10 -11.78
N CYS A 239 -9.47 -1.10 -12.21
CA CYS A 239 -9.44 -1.54 -13.61
C CYS A 239 -10.40 -2.70 -13.89
N PHE A 240 -11.02 -3.28 -12.87
CA PHE A 240 -11.91 -4.42 -12.99
C PHE A 240 -13.37 -3.99 -12.94
N ARG A 241 -14.19 -4.61 -13.77
CA ARG A 241 -15.64 -4.37 -13.75
C ARG A 241 -16.22 -4.83 -12.40
N PRO A 242 -17.01 -4.00 -11.71
CA PRO A 242 -17.73 -4.42 -10.52
C PRO A 242 -18.65 -5.61 -10.80
N ARG A 243 -18.82 -6.51 -9.83
CA ARG A 243 -19.67 -7.69 -9.99
C ARG A 243 -21.14 -7.37 -9.77
N SER A 244 -21.43 -6.38 -8.95
CA SER A 244 -22.80 -6.00 -8.58
C SER A 244 -23.09 -4.54 -8.86
N VAL A 245 -24.36 -4.25 -9.08
CA VAL A 245 -24.87 -2.87 -9.19
C VAL A 245 -24.61 -2.16 -7.85
N GLY A 246 -24.05 -0.95 -7.92
CA GLY A 246 -23.69 -0.18 -6.74
C GLY A 246 -22.28 -0.45 -6.20
N GLU A 247 -21.58 -1.48 -6.69
CA GLU A 247 -20.14 -1.56 -6.54
C GLU A 247 -19.49 -0.66 -7.59
N GLY A 248 -19.10 0.51 -7.21
CA GLY A 248 -18.49 1.44 -8.15
C GLY A 248 -17.50 2.37 -7.47
N MET A 249 -17.13 3.40 -8.16
CA MET A 249 -16.36 4.51 -7.59
C MET A 249 -17.08 5.04 -6.35
N GLY A 250 -16.35 5.21 -5.25
CA GLY A 250 -16.90 5.59 -3.94
C GLY A 250 -17.11 4.41 -2.99
N ARG A 251 -17.15 3.17 -3.48
CA ARG A 251 -17.15 1.96 -2.64
C ARG A 251 -15.82 1.20 -2.66
N THR A 252 -14.88 1.65 -3.44
CA THR A 252 -13.50 1.13 -3.45
C THR A 252 -12.74 1.75 -2.30
N TRP A 253 -12.12 0.94 -1.46
CA TRP A 253 -11.36 1.45 -0.32
C TRP A 253 -10.07 2.15 -0.73
N TYR A 254 -9.37 1.60 -1.72
CA TYR A 254 -8.17 2.22 -2.26
C TYR A 254 -8.48 3.36 -3.25
N PRO A 255 -7.50 4.23 -3.54
CA PRO A 255 -7.72 5.35 -4.44
C PRO A 255 -8.21 4.87 -5.81
N VAL A 256 -9.37 5.35 -6.23
CA VAL A 256 -10.01 4.96 -7.51
C VAL A 256 -9.14 5.28 -8.73
N PHE A 257 -8.23 6.22 -8.61
CA PHE A 257 -7.30 6.60 -9.67
C PHE A 257 -6.09 5.67 -9.79
N SER A 258 -5.94 4.66 -8.91
CA SER A 258 -4.97 3.58 -9.07
C SER A 258 -5.53 2.55 -10.04
N ALA A 259 -5.47 2.85 -11.33
CA ALA A 259 -6.12 2.12 -12.41
C ALA A 259 -5.15 1.32 -13.30
N GLY A 260 -3.94 1.04 -12.83
CA GLY A 260 -2.96 0.24 -13.56
C GLY A 260 -2.11 1.02 -14.57
N SER A 261 -2.09 2.35 -14.51
CA SER A 261 -1.26 3.17 -15.43
C SER A 261 0.22 2.81 -15.36
N GLY A 262 0.73 2.39 -14.17
CA GLY A 262 2.11 1.93 -14.01
C GLY A 262 2.41 0.65 -14.77
N TYR A 263 1.47 -0.28 -14.81
CA TYR A 263 1.62 -1.49 -15.63
C TYR A 263 1.67 -1.16 -17.11
N ALA A 264 0.75 -0.29 -17.56
CA ALA A 264 0.74 0.17 -18.96
C ALA A 264 2.04 0.89 -19.34
N PHE A 265 2.57 1.75 -18.45
CA PHE A 265 3.85 2.42 -18.63
C PHE A 265 5.00 1.40 -18.72
N GLY A 266 5.05 0.43 -17.82
CA GLY A 266 6.05 -0.63 -17.83
C GLY A 266 6.02 -1.45 -19.12
N MET A 267 4.84 -1.87 -19.56
CA MET A 267 4.66 -2.62 -20.82
C MET A 267 5.10 -1.79 -22.05
N GLN A 268 4.75 -0.52 -22.10
CA GLN A 268 5.21 0.39 -23.17
C GLN A 268 6.73 0.54 -23.18
N ALA A 269 7.33 0.53 -22.00
CA ALA A 269 8.77 0.56 -21.84
C ALA A 269 9.47 -0.76 -22.25
N GLY A 270 8.71 -1.85 -22.33
CA GLY A 270 9.24 -3.19 -22.62
C GLY A 270 9.61 -3.98 -21.36
N ALA A 271 9.10 -3.58 -20.21
CA ALA A 271 9.28 -4.33 -18.96
C ALA A 271 8.45 -5.62 -18.97
N GLU A 272 9.01 -6.65 -18.36
CA GLU A 272 8.27 -7.88 -18.04
C GLU A 272 7.46 -7.66 -16.77
N LEU A 273 6.21 -8.12 -16.77
CA LEU A 273 5.33 -8.08 -15.62
C LEU A 273 5.23 -9.47 -15.00
N THR A 274 5.30 -9.53 -13.67
CA THR A 274 5.18 -10.78 -12.92
C THR A 274 4.06 -10.69 -11.91
N LEU A 275 3.56 -11.84 -11.45
CA LEU A 275 2.53 -11.97 -10.42
C LEU A 275 1.18 -11.31 -10.80
N MET A 276 0.89 -11.20 -12.09
CA MET A 276 -0.36 -10.61 -12.59
C MET A 276 -1.59 -11.46 -12.29
N GLU A 277 -1.41 -12.72 -11.89
CA GLU A 277 -2.43 -13.63 -11.37
C GLU A 277 -2.96 -13.19 -10.01
N ASN A 278 -2.12 -12.54 -9.22
CA ASN A 278 -2.48 -12.07 -7.90
C ASN A 278 -3.29 -10.79 -7.99
N ARG A 279 -4.47 -10.82 -7.39
CA ARG A 279 -5.33 -9.66 -7.26
C ARG A 279 -5.63 -9.40 -5.79
N PHE A 280 -5.28 -8.22 -5.32
CA PHE A 280 -5.67 -7.79 -3.98
C PHE A 280 -7.07 -7.18 -4.01
N VAL A 281 -7.98 -7.78 -3.26
CA VAL A 281 -9.34 -7.26 -3.06
C VAL A 281 -9.63 -7.25 -1.56
N PRO A 282 -9.73 -6.07 -0.94
CA PRO A 282 -10.04 -5.99 0.48
C PRO A 282 -11.48 -6.39 0.74
N ALA A 283 -11.71 -7.22 1.76
CA ALA A 283 -13.05 -7.48 2.28
C ALA A 283 -13.56 -6.22 3.00
N ARG A 284 -14.82 -5.87 2.75
CA ARG A 284 -15.48 -4.70 3.34
C ARG A 284 -16.86 -5.07 3.85
N PHE A 285 -17.38 -4.25 4.75
CA PHE A 285 -18.78 -4.36 5.11
C PHE A 285 -19.66 -4.05 3.90
N LYS A 286 -20.71 -4.85 3.70
CA LYS A 286 -21.78 -4.49 2.76
C LYS A 286 -22.37 -3.16 3.21
N ASP A 287 -22.58 -2.27 2.27
CA ASP A 287 -23.13 -0.93 2.51
C ASP A 287 -22.30 -0.04 3.45
N GLY A 288 -21.12 -0.51 3.90
CA GLY A 288 -20.17 0.23 4.69
C GLY A 288 -18.97 0.69 3.88
N TYR A 289 -18.22 1.68 4.42
CA TYR A 289 -17.07 2.27 3.72
C TYR A 289 -15.72 1.74 4.21
N GLY A 290 -15.64 1.15 5.37
CA GLY A 290 -14.37 0.73 5.97
C GLY A 290 -13.99 -0.73 5.67
N PRO A 291 -12.70 -1.08 5.74
CA PRO A 291 -12.25 -2.45 5.69
C PRO A 291 -12.63 -3.19 6.97
N VAL A 292 -12.86 -4.50 6.84
CA VAL A 292 -13.16 -5.36 7.99
C VAL A 292 -11.90 -5.75 8.78
N GLY A 293 -10.71 -5.51 8.22
CA GLY A 293 -9.44 -5.95 8.79
C GLY A 293 -9.19 -5.49 10.22
N ALA A 294 -9.53 -4.24 10.56
CA ALA A 294 -9.40 -3.70 11.90
C ALA A 294 -10.20 -4.51 12.94
N TRP A 295 -11.40 -4.97 12.60
CA TRP A 295 -12.22 -5.79 13.47
C TRP A 295 -11.60 -7.15 13.75
N PHE A 296 -10.97 -7.78 12.74
CA PHE A 296 -10.24 -9.02 12.91
C PHE A 296 -8.98 -8.83 13.75
N LEU A 297 -8.23 -7.77 13.49
CA LEU A 297 -6.92 -7.54 14.09
C LEU A 297 -7.02 -7.02 15.53
N PHE A 298 -7.80 -5.97 15.75
CA PHE A 298 -7.93 -5.32 17.04
C PHE A 298 -8.94 -6.02 17.96
N PHE A 299 -10.13 -6.23 17.47
CA PHE A 299 -11.23 -6.70 18.30
C PHE A 299 -11.38 -8.22 18.28
N LYS A 300 -10.56 -8.92 17.47
CA LYS A 300 -10.62 -10.38 17.30
C LYS A 300 -12.03 -10.90 16.99
N ALA A 301 -12.82 -10.07 16.30
CA ALA A 301 -14.17 -10.45 15.92
C ALA A 301 -14.14 -11.64 14.97
N LYS A 302 -15.04 -12.60 15.17
CA LYS A 302 -15.20 -13.75 14.27
C LYS A 302 -16.14 -13.41 13.14
N ALA A 303 -15.84 -13.91 11.95
CA ALA A 303 -16.80 -13.94 10.85
C ALA A 303 -17.56 -15.26 10.85
N THR A 304 -18.88 -15.19 10.71
CA THR A 304 -19.76 -16.35 10.67
C THR A 304 -20.66 -16.30 9.44
N ASP A 305 -21.25 -17.41 9.09
CA ASP A 305 -22.36 -17.42 8.14
C ASP A 305 -23.62 -16.81 8.74
N SER A 306 -24.71 -16.75 7.97
CA SER A 306 -26.00 -16.18 8.40
C SER A 306 -26.66 -16.97 9.53
N PHE A 307 -26.25 -18.20 9.75
CA PHE A 307 -26.74 -19.07 10.83
C PHE A 307 -25.88 -18.97 12.11
N GLY A 308 -24.84 -18.15 12.10
CA GLY A 308 -23.93 -17.97 13.23
C GLY A 308 -22.79 -19.01 13.30
N ASN A 309 -22.62 -19.88 12.30
CA ASN A 309 -21.58 -20.89 12.28
C ASN A 309 -20.27 -20.33 11.73
N ASP A 310 -19.15 -20.76 12.28
CA ASP A 310 -17.82 -20.49 11.75
C ASP A 310 -17.60 -21.33 10.47
N TYR A 311 -17.68 -20.70 9.32
CA TYR A 311 -17.49 -21.39 8.03
C TYR A 311 -16.05 -21.87 7.81
N CYS A 312 -15.07 -21.34 8.55
CA CYS A 312 -13.69 -21.83 8.52
C CYS A 312 -13.52 -23.13 9.33
N ALA A 313 -14.41 -23.41 10.26
CA ALA A 313 -14.44 -24.63 11.04
C ALA A 313 -15.31 -25.73 10.39
N ASP A 314 -15.96 -25.44 9.27
CA ASP A 314 -16.79 -26.41 8.54
C ASP A 314 -15.89 -27.46 7.88
N LYS A 315 -16.05 -28.70 8.31
CA LYS A 315 -15.19 -29.80 7.90
C LYS A 315 -15.29 -30.12 6.41
N GLU A 316 -16.50 -30.08 5.84
CA GLU A 316 -16.70 -30.32 4.41
C GLU A 316 -15.99 -29.28 3.57
N TYR A 317 -16.12 -28.00 3.95
CA TYR A 317 -15.47 -26.90 3.27
C TYR A 317 -13.95 -26.98 3.37
N PHE A 318 -13.46 -27.35 4.54
CA PHE A 318 -12.02 -27.51 4.76
C PHE A 318 -11.45 -28.68 3.95
N ASP A 319 -12.10 -29.84 3.98
CA ASP A 319 -11.67 -31.02 3.24
C ASP A 319 -11.67 -30.78 1.72
N ASP A 320 -12.69 -30.09 1.19
CA ASP A 320 -12.72 -29.67 -0.23
C ASP A 320 -11.57 -28.68 -0.56
N ALA A 321 -11.30 -27.74 0.32
CA ALA A 321 -10.18 -26.81 0.13
C ALA A 321 -8.83 -27.55 0.15
N VAL A 322 -8.65 -28.53 1.04
CA VAL A 322 -7.42 -29.34 1.08
C VAL A 322 -7.31 -30.21 -0.17
N ALA A 323 -8.40 -30.81 -0.64
CA ALA A 323 -8.41 -31.58 -1.88
C ALA A 323 -8.01 -30.74 -3.10
N ARG A 324 -8.40 -29.46 -3.15
CA ARG A 324 -8.09 -28.56 -4.28
C ARG A 324 -6.71 -27.92 -4.20
N TYR A 325 -6.28 -27.50 -3.01
CA TYR A 325 -5.13 -26.64 -2.81
C TYR A 325 -4.01 -27.29 -1.99
N GLY A 326 -4.19 -28.55 -1.57
CA GLY A 326 -3.19 -29.30 -0.85
C GLY A 326 -2.81 -28.66 0.49
N ASP A 327 -1.53 -28.67 0.77
CA ASP A 327 -0.98 -28.17 2.04
C ASP A 327 -1.21 -26.68 2.26
N TYR A 328 -1.39 -25.90 1.20
CA TYR A 328 -1.69 -24.46 1.33
C TYR A 328 -3.01 -24.18 2.05
N ALA A 329 -3.98 -25.10 1.95
CA ALA A 329 -5.25 -24.95 2.66
C ALA A 329 -5.14 -25.19 4.16
N LYS A 330 -4.20 -26.02 4.62
CA LYS A 330 -4.07 -26.43 6.03
C LYS A 330 -3.79 -25.26 6.97
N GLY A 331 -3.08 -24.23 6.50
CA GLY A 331 -2.75 -23.05 7.29
C GLY A 331 -3.87 -22.01 7.41
N LEU A 332 -5.00 -22.20 6.73
CA LEU A 332 -6.10 -21.25 6.65
C LEU A 332 -5.62 -19.80 6.40
N GLY A 333 -4.69 -19.64 5.46
CA GLY A 333 -4.22 -18.33 5.02
C GLY A 333 -5.35 -17.46 4.47
N THR A 334 -5.09 -16.18 4.24
CA THR A 334 -6.09 -15.18 3.83
C THR A 334 -6.87 -15.60 2.57
N ALA A 335 -6.17 -16.17 1.57
CA ALA A 335 -6.79 -16.63 0.34
C ALA A 335 -7.79 -17.78 0.58
N ILE A 336 -7.42 -18.74 1.42
CA ILE A 336 -8.27 -19.87 1.77
C ILE A 336 -9.50 -19.43 2.56
N ARG A 337 -9.34 -18.57 3.57
CA ARG A 337 -10.49 -18.03 4.32
C ARG A 337 -11.48 -17.30 3.41
N ASN A 338 -10.98 -16.51 2.46
CA ASN A 338 -11.83 -15.85 1.48
C ASN A 338 -12.51 -16.85 0.53
N HIS A 339 -11.84 -17.94 0.16
CA HIS A 339 -12.45 -19.02 -0.62
C HIS A 339 -13.60 -19.69 0.14
N LEU A 340 -13.38 -20.06 1.42
CA LEU A 340 -14.41 -20.66 2.27
C LEU A 340 -15.59 -19.70 2.49
N MET A 341 -15.32 -18.42 2.71
CA MET A 341 -16.35 -17.37 2.78
C MET A 341 -17.21 -17.35 1.52
N MET A 342 -16.57 -17.32 0.35
CA MET A 342 -17.28 -17.32 -0.93
C MET A 342 -18.07 -18.59 -1.16
N ARG A 343 -17.56 -19.73 -0.70
CA ARG A 343 -18.26 -21.02 -0.74
C ARG A 343 -19.54 -20.97 0.08
N ALA A 344 -19.46 -20.55 1.35
CA ALA A 344 -20.62 -20.38 2.22
C ALA A 344 -21.70 -19.48 1.61
N MET A 345 -21.28 -18.36 0.99
CA MET A 345 -22.21 -17.46 0.29
C MET A 345 -22.90 -18.13 -0.90
N LYS A 346 -22.17 -18.92 -1.69
CA LYS A 346 -22.72 -19.66 -2.85
C LYS A 346 -23.70 -20.76 -2.43
N ASP A 347 -23.44 -21.39 -1.31
CA ASP A 347 -24.27 -22.45 -0.74
C ASP A 347 -25.51 -21.89 0.02
N GLY A 348 -25.80 -20.60 -0.15
CA GLY A 348 -26.98 -19.97 0.44
C GLY A 348 -26.84 -19.62 1.92
N ARG A 349 -25.65 -19.72 2.49
CA ARG A 349 -25.35 -19.42 3.89
C ARG A 349 -24.93 -17.95 4.11
N GLY A 350 -25.06 -17.11 3.07
CA GLY A 350 -24.87 -15.64 3.17
C GLY A 350 -26.09 -14.94 3.79
N PRO A 351 -25.92 -13.67 4.25
CA PRO A 351 -24.69 -12.92 4.26
C PRO A 351 -23.69 -13.42 5.32
N ILE A 352 -22.39 -13.10 5.12
CA ILE A 352 -21.38 -13.31 6.14
C ILE A 352 -21.48 -12.19 7.18
N LEU A 353 -21.55 -12.57 8.44
CA LEU A 353 -21.74 -11.67 9.57
C LEU A 353 -20.45 -11.54 10.38
N MET A 354 -20.08 -10.31 10.70
CA MET A 354 -18.99 -10.04 11.64
C MET A 354 -19.57 -9.95 13.05
N GLN A 355 -19.13 -10.80 13.96
CA GLN A 355 -19.62 -10.88 15.34
C GLN A 355 -19.07 -9.73 16.21
N THR A 356 -19.38 -8.50 15.83
CA THR A 356 -18.87 -7.29 16.51
C THR A 356 -19.43 -7.12 17.92
N PRO A 357 -20.72 -7.44 18.25
CA PRO A 357 -21.21 -7.31 19.62
C PRO A 357 -20.46 -8.22 20.60
N ALA A 358 -20.16 -9.44 20.19
CA ALA A 358 -19.39 -10.38 21.02
C ALA A 358 -17.96 -9.91 21.26
N ALA A 359 -17.31 -9.37 20.22
CA ALA A 359 -15.98 -8.80 20.30
C ALA A 359 -15.94 -7.57 21.22
N MET A 360 -16.93 -6.68 21.11
CA MET A 360 -17.04 -5.50 21.96
C MET A 360 -17.33 -5.86 23.43
N LYS A 361 -18.14 -6.88 23.67
CA LYS A 361 -18.38 -7.39 25.04
C LYS A 361 -17.11 -7.97 25.64
N ALA A 362 -16.37 -8.79 24.88
CA ALA A 362 -15.09 -9.37 25.33
C ALA A 362 -14.06 -8.28 25.63
N LEU A 363 -13.99 -7.25 24.79
CA LEU A 363 -13.13 -6.10 25.02
C LEU A 363 -13.53 -5.35 26.29
N GLY A 364 -14.82 -5.05 26.49
CA GLY A 364 -15.34 -4.37 27.68
C GLY A 364 -15.03 -5.14 28.96
N THR A 365 -15.13 -6.48 28.94
CA THR A 365 -14.74 -7.32 30.08
C THR A 365 -13.24 -7.21 30.36
N ALA A 366 -12.39 -7.30 29.34
CA ALA A 366 -10.95 -7.16 29.50
C ALA A 366 -10.55 -5.75 30.01
N PHE A 367 -11.29 -4.71 29.63
CA PHE A 367 -11.11 -3.37 30.17
C PHE A 367 -11.43 -3.30 31.67
N LYS A 368 -12.58 -3.85 32.07
CA LYS A 368 -12.98 -3.88 33.49
C LYS A 368 -12.00 -4.66 34.37
N GLU A 369 -11.53 -5.82 33.87
CA GLU A 369 -10.56 -6.64 34.60
C GLU A 369 -9.21 -5.92 34.82
N LYS A 370 -8.80 -5.04 33.91
CA LYS A 370 -7.53 -4.32 34.00
C LYS A 370 -7.63 -2.98 34.73
N LEU A 371 -8.74 -2.29 34.63
CA LEU A 371 -8.89 -0.93 35.17
C LEU A 371 -9.67 -0.88 36.50
N GLY A 372 -10.27 -2.02 36.92
CA GLY A 372 -11.22 -2.04 38.04
C GLY A 372 -12.58 -1.45 37.63
N ASP A 373 -13.57 -1.65 38.50
CA ASP A 373 -14.92 -1.09 38.28
C ASP A 373 -14.91 0.44 38.38
#